data_25e2d75ea69a905cce10bc36ef3b6bca
#
_entry.id   25e2d75ea69a905cce10bc36ef3b6bca
#
_cell.length_a   1.000
_cell.length_b   1.000
_cell.length_c   1.000
_cell.angle_alpha   90.00
_cell.angle_beta   90.00
_cell.angle_gamma   90.00
#
_symmetry.space_group_name_H-M   'P 1'
#
loop_
_entity.id
_entity.type
_entity.pdbx_description
1 polymer ?
#
loop_
_entity_poly.entity_id
_entity_poly.type
_entity_poly.pdbx_seq_one_letter_code
_entity_poly.pdbx_strand_id
1 'polypeptide(L)'
;MTVSEPWKKEYLEEKFSKPDPWNYLTSPYEQQKYHRQMDAIIDRYPNLGKILEIGSAEGAHTLLLAKRFPNARITAIEISSQAMQRARQNIATFADRIELINADVVDFEFRLEDFSYDVCIWSESIYYLGARLNVIGLYDLMGKIIGKLQPGGLLVMANSVELPADIPESAVTKRPIIDSYYSLISSLANAATKSIYAEEKMGRIYEYQLWVFQR
;
A
#
# COMPACT_ATOMS: atom_id res chain seq x y z
N MET A 1 -3.29 18.79 24.34
CA MET A 1 -3.05 18.37 22.96
C MET A 1 -4.01 17.26 22.66
N THR A 2 -4.99 17.47 21.80
CA THR A 2 -5.86 16.40 21.32
C THR A 2 -5.00 15.48 20.45
N VAL A 3 -4.86 14.22 20.84
CA VAL A 3 -4.21 13.20 20.01
C VAL A 3 -5.04 13.15 18.73
N SER A 4 -4.45 13.54 17.59
CA SER A 4 -5.10 13.41 16.29
C SER A 4 -5.35 11.92 16.03
N GLU A 5 -6.56 11.58 15.61
CA GLU A 5 -6.89 10.18 15.32
C GLU A 5 -5.99 9.68 14.17
N PRO A 6 -5.30 8.53 14.33
CA PRO A 6 -4.23 8.09 13.41
C PRO A 6 -4.70 7.76 11.97
N TRP A 7 -5.99 7.83 11.69
CA TRP A 7 -6.61 7.56 10.39
C TRP A 7 -7.13 8.81 9.67
N LYS A 8 -6.82 10.01 10.18
CA LYS A 8 -7.17 11.26 9.53
C LYS A 8 -6.00 11.79 8.69
N LYS A 9 -6.33 12.54 7.62
CA LYS A 9 -5.34 13.18 6.76
C LYS A 9 -4.37 14.04 7.57
N GLU A 10 -4.88 14.79 8.55
CA GLU A 10 -4.10 15.68 9.42
C GLU A 10 -3.03 14.92 10.20
N TYR A 11 -3.33 13.70 10.67
CA TYR A 11 -2.34 12.84 11.32
C TYR A 11 -1.19 12.47 10.37
N LEU A 12 -1.51 12.09 9.14
CA LEU A 12 -0.50 11.72 8.14
C LEU A 12 0.33 12.95 7.73
N GLU A 13 -0.29 14.11 7.54
CA GLU A 13 0.44 15.36 7.26
C GLU A 13 1.37 15.74 8.44
N GLU A 14 0.94 15.55 9.69
CA GLU A 14 1.79 15.77 10.86
C GLU A 14 2.98 14.78 10.89
N LYS A 15 2.74 13.51 10.61
CA LYS A 15 3.83 12.50 10.51
C LYS A 15 4.83 12.86 9.43
N PHE A 16 4.36 13.19 8.24
CA PHE A 16 5.19 13.60 7.12
C PHE A 16 5.74 15.04 7.22
N SER A 17 5.49 15.76 8.33
CA SER A 17 6.23 17.00 8.61
C SER A 17 7.73 16.76 8.78
N LYS A 18 8.11 15.52 9.14
CA LYS A 18 9.50 15.03 9.16
C LYS A 18 9.75 14.14 7.95
N PRO A 19 10.94 14.21 7.32
CA PRO A 19 11.31 13.30 6.25
C PRO A 19 11.37 11.86 6.75
N ASP A 20 10.88 10.93 5.93
CA ASP A 20 10.95 9.47 6.12
C ASP A 20 10.60 8.99 7.54
N PRO A 21 9.41 9.32 8.06
CA PRO A 21 9.07 9.13 9.47
C PRO A 21 9.05 7.65 9.91
N TRP A 22 8.99 6.73 8.96
CA TRP A 22 9.01 5.27 9.20
C TRP A 22 10.26 4.57 8.64
N ASN A 23 11.26 5.34 8.15
CA ASN A 23 12.47 4.83 7.52
C ASN A 23 12.21 3.95 6.28
N TYR A 24 11.23 4.28 5.47
CA TYR A 24 10.87 3.53 4.27
C TYR A 24 11.99 3.47 3.23
N LEU A 25 12.79 4.54 3.13
CA LEU A 25 13.89 4.64 2.17
C LEU A 25 15.12 3.81 2.57
N THR A 26 15.37 3.63 3.85
CA THR A 26 16.65 3.11 4.35
C THR A 26 16.58 1.84 5.19
N SER A 27 15.39 1.50 5.73
CA SER A 27 15.25 0.32 6.58
C SER A 27 15.40 -0.97 5.79
N PRO A 28 16.31 -1.89 6.16
CA PRO A 28 16.41 -3.21 5.54
C PRO A 28 15.10 -4.00 5.62
N TYR A 29 14.36 -3.87 6.72
CA TYR A 29 13.05 -4.46 6.91
C TYR A 29 12.06 -4.02 5.82
N GLU A 30 11.96 -2.71 5.57
CA GLU A 30 11.05 -2.16 4.56
C GLU A 30 11.49 -2.57 3.15
N GLN A 31 12.81 -2.50 2.86
CA GLN A 31 13.35 -2.92 1.58
C GLN A 31 13.05 -4.40 1.28
N GLN A 32 13.21 -5.27 2.27
CA GLN A 32 12.92 -6.70 2.11
C GLN A 32 11.42 -6.94 1.89
N LYS A 33 10.55 -6.23 2.61
CA LYS A 33 9.09 -6.28 2.42
C LYS A 33 8.69 -5.87 0.99
N TYR A 34 9.31 -4.82 0.45
CA TYR A 34 9.09 -4.40 -0.94
C TYR A 34 9.57 -5.46 -1.95
N HIS A 35 10.76 -6.04 -1.75
CA HIS A 35 11.25 -7.10 -2.63
C HIS A 35 10.31 -8.30 -2.67
N ARG A 36 9.80 -8.77 -1.51
CA ARG A 36 8.84 -9.87 -1.46
C ARG A 36 7.53 -9.58 -2.21
N GLN A 37 7.05 -8.34 -2.17
CA GLN A 37 5.90 -7.93 -2.96
C GLN A 37 6.21 -7.98 -4.46
N MET A 38 7.36 -7.48 -4.89
CA MET A 38 7.78 -7.52 -6.29
C MET A 38 8.01 -8.97 -6.78
N ASP A 39 8.59 -9.84 -5.96
CA ASP A 39 8.79 -11.25 -6.31
C ASP A 39 7.45 -11.96 -6.51
N ALA A 40 6.47 -11.71 -5.64
CA ALA A 40 5.12 -12.26 -5.78
C ALA A 40 4.41 -11.81 -7.08
N ILE A 41 4.77 -10.64 -7.61
CA ILE A 41 4.27 -10.12 -8.89
C ILE A 41 4.96 -10.82 -10.06
N ILE A 42 6.29 -10.91 -10.05
CA ILE A 42 7.10 -11.41 -11.17
C ILE A 42 6.73 -12.82 -11.54
N ASP A 43 6.51 -13.68 -10.54
CA ASP A 43 6.14 -15.08 -10.75
C ASP A 43 4.84 -15.23 -11.57
N ARG A 44 3.98 -14.20 -11.57
CA ARG A 44 2.67 -14.21 -12.23
C ARG A 44 2.59 -13.28 -13.46
N TYR A 45 3.37 -12.20 -13.44
CA TYR A 45 3.35 -11.15 -14.47
C TYR A 45 4.77 -10.78 -14.92
N PRO A 46 5.39 -11.57 -15.78
CA PRO A 46 6.74 -11.28 -16.30
C PRO A 46 6.80 -10.01 -17.17
N ASN A 47 5.68 -9.64 -17.81
CA ASN A 47 5.55 -8.48 -18.70
C ASN A 47 4.52 -7.49 -18.16
N LEU A 48 4.86 -6.81 -17.07
CA LEU A 48 4.02 -5.84 -16.40
C LEU A 48 3.96 -4.52 -17.18
N GLY A 49 2.76 -4.05 -17.51
CA GLY A 49 2.53 -2.82 -18.28
C GLY A 49 2.08 -1.64 -17.45
N LYS A 50 1.11 -1.83 -16.55
CA LYS A 50 0.54 -0.77 -15.72
C LYS A 50 0.42 -1.17 -14.26
N ILE A 51 0.97 -0.36 -13.38
CA ILE A 51 0.90 -0.51 -11.91
C ILE A 51 0.10 0.64 -11.32
N LEU A 52 -0.83 0.33 -10.42
CA LEU A 52 -1.43 1.26 -9.48
C LEU A 52 -0.79 1.06 -8.12
N GLU A 53 -0.25 2.11 -7.52
CA GLU A 53 0.25 2.10 -6.14
C GLU A 53 -0.58 3.04 -5.29
N ILE A 54 -1.16 2.54 -4.19
CA ILE A 54 -1.98 3.31 -3.27
C ILE A 54 -1.23 3.45 -1.94
N GLY A 55 -1.05 4.70 -1.49
CA GLY A 55 -0.25 5.02 -0.31
C GLY A 55 1.25 4.99 -0.61
N SER A 56 1.68 5.72 -1.65
CA SER A 56 3.08 5.72 -2.10
C SER A 56 4.06 6.40 -1.14
N ALA A 57 3.56 7.12 -0.14
CA ALA A 57 4.36 7.90 0.80
C ALA A 57 5.39 8.79 0.07
N GLU A 58 6.65 8.70 0.44
CA GLU A 58 7.75 9.45 -0.20
C GLU A 58 8.34 8.75 -1.44
N GLY A 59 7.64 7.76 -2.00
CA GLY A 59 8.01 7.09 -3.24
C GLY A 59 9.11 6.04 -3.10
N ALA A 60 9.37 5.53 -1.89
CA ALA A 60 10.39 4.50 -1.67
C ALA A 60 10.11 3.22 -2.48
N HIS A 61 8.90 2.69 -2.36
CA HIS A 61 8.48 1.51 -3.11
C HIS A 61 8.29 1.83 -4.59
N THR A 62 7.69 2.99 -4.92
CA THR A 62 7.55 3.50 -6.29
C THR A 62 8.87 3.48 -7.05
N LEU A 63 9.96 3.93 -6.42
CA LEU A 63 11.30 3.92 -6.99
C LEU A 63 11.80 2.50 -7.29
N LEU A 64 11.57 1.55 -6.38
CA LEU A 64 11.95 0.15 -6.58
C LEU A 64 11.14 -0.52 -7.69
N LEU A 65 9.84 -0.26 -7.72
CA LEU A 65 8.95 -0.72 -8.80
C LEU A 65 9.41 -0.20 -10.15
N ALA A 66 9.75 1.10 -10.23
CA ALA A 66 10.26 1.69 -11.44
C ALA A 66 11.57 1.06 -11.92
N LYS A 67 12.48 0.74 -11.02
CA LYS A 67 13.74 0.04 -11.34
C LYS A 67 13.50 -1.42 -11.76
N ARG A 68 12.60 -2.11 -11.08
CA ARG A 68 12.37 -3.55 -11.28
C ARG A 68 11.56 -3.86 -12.53
N PHE A 69 10.62 -2.95 -12.88
CA PHE A 69 9.71 -3.08 -14.03
C PHE A 69 9.94 -1.93 -15.03
N PRO A 70 11.01 -1.98 -15.83
CA PRO A 70 11.44 -0.84 -16.66
C PRO A 70 10.44 -0.44 -17.74
N ASN A 71 9.55 -1.34 -18.13
CA ASN A 71 8.53 -1.11 -19.16
C ASN A 71 7.17 -0.68 -18.56
N ALA A 72 6.99 -0.74 -17.25
CA ALA A 72 5.73 -0.41 -16.61
C ALA A 72 5.53 1.10 -16.47
N ARG A 73 4.29 1.55 -16.67
CA ARG A 73 3.81 2.86 -16.22
C ARG A 73 3.22 2.71 -14.83
N ILE A 74 3.49 3.67 -13.96
CA ILE A 74 3.06 3.63 -12.56
C ILE A 74 2.17 4.84 -12.30
N THR A 75 0.97 4.60 -11.78
CA THR A 75 0.12 5.61 -11.16
C THR A 75 0.24 5.45 -9.66
N ALA A 76 0.77 6.45 -8.96
CA ALA A 76 1.00 6.42 -7.52
C ALA A 76 0.16 7.48 -6.81
N ILE A 77 -0.68 7.04 -5.86
CA ILE A 77 -1.61 7.89 -5.11
C ILE A 77 -1.10 8.05 -3.68
N GLU A 78 -1.07 9.29 -3.19
CA GLU A 78 -0.69 9.62 -1.82
C GLU A 78 -1.53 10.76 -1.28
N ILE A 79 -2.06 10.62 -0.07
CA ILE A 79 -2.92 11.61 0.57
C ILE A 79 -2.14 12.79 1.14
N SER A 80 -0.88 12.58 1.61
CA SER A 80 -0.04 13.63 2.17
C SER A 80 0.64 14.44 1.05
N SER A 81 0.41 15.72 1.08
CA SER A 81 1.06 16.66 0.15
C SER A 81 2.56 16.78 0.39
N GLN A 82 2.99 16.67 1.64
CA GLN A 82 4.40 16.74 2.03
C GLN A 82 5.17 15.49 1.58
N ALA A 83 4.59 14.30 1.78
CA ALA A 83 5.15 13.05 1.27
C ALA A 83 5.26 13.10 -0.25
N MET A 84 4.20 13.52 -0.94
CA MET A 84 4.15 13.64 -2.39
C MET A 84 5.21 14.59 -2.96
N GLN A 85 5.49 15.70 -2.26
CA GLN A 85 6.54 16.65 -2.68
C GLN A 85 7.93 15.96 -2.66
N ARG A 86 8.23 15.16 -1.63
CA ARG A 86 9.48 14.42 -1.55
C ARG A 86 9.51 13.23 -2.51
N ALA A 87 8.38 12.57 -2.74
CA ALA A 87 8.26 11.52 -3.73
C ALA A 87 8.71 12.01 -5.12
N ARG A 88 8.27 13.21 -5.55
CA ARG A 88 8.71 13.80 -6.84
C ARG A 88 10.23 13.91 -6.98
N GLN A 89 10.92 14.23 -5.88
CA GLN A 89 12.38 14.32 -5.87
C GLN A 89 13.01 12.92 -5.95
N ASN A 90 12.50 11.98 -5.16
CA ASN A 90 13.04 10.63 -5.06
C ASN A 90 12.89 9.83 -6.36
N ILE A 91 11.82 10.06 -7.13
CA ILE A 91 11.55 9.34 -8.38
C ILE A 91 11.93 10.14 -9.64
N ALA A 92 12.57 11.29 -9.53
CA ALA A 92 12.80 12.23 -10.64
C ALA A 92 13.40 11.57 -11.89
N THR A 93 14.28 10.58 -11.73
CA THR A 93 14.90 9.82 -12.84
C THR A 93 13.89 9.01 -13.67
N PHE A 94 12.71 8.74 -13.14
CA PHE A 94 11.66 7.93 -13.77
C PHE A 94 10.35 8.69 -13.99
N ALA A 95 10.39 10.04 -13.91
CA ALA A 95 9.21 10.90 -13.98
C ALA A 95 8.42 10.79 -15.30
N ASP A 96 9.07 10.34 -16.37
CA ASP A 96 8.46 10.14 -17.70
C ASP A 96 7.42 9.01 -17.75
N ARG A 97 7.46 8.10 -16.79
CA ARG A 97 6.55 6.95 -16.71
C ARG A 97 5.86 6.74 -15.35
N ILE A 98 6.00 7.73 -14.44
CA ILE A 98 5.33 7.73 -13.14
C ILE A 98 4.41 8.93 -13.04
N GLU A 99 3.13 8.69 -12.85
CA GLU A 99 2.13 9.70 -12.53
C GLU A 99 1.92 9.73 -11.02
N LEU A 100 2.21 10.88 -10.39
CA LEU A 100 1.98 11.10 -8.95
C LEU A 100 0.70 11.89 -8.74
N ILE A 101 -0.24 11.32 -7.98
CA ILE A 101 -1.55 11.90 -7.70
C ILE A 101 -1.69 12.15 -6.20
N ASN A 102 -1.78 13.43 -5.80
CA ASN A 102 -2.05 13.79 -4.42
C ASN A 102 -3.56 13.78 -4.16
N ALA A 103 -4.06 12.67 -3.65
CA ALA A 103 -5.48 12.46 -3.40
C ALA A 103 -5.73 11.44 -2.27
N ASP A 104 -6.90 11.53 -1.66
CA ASP A 104 -7.45 10.42 -0.87
C ASP A 104 -8.07 9.39 -1.83
N VAL A 105 -7.69 8.14 -1.72
CA VAL A 105 -8.19 7.06 -2.59
C VAL A 105 -9.71 6.89 -2.48
N VAL A 106 -10.29 7.15 -1.31
CA VAL A 106 -11.75 7.06 -1.08
C VAL A 106 -12.51 8.05 -1.96
N ASP A 107 -11.92 9.24 -2.17
CA ASP A 107 -12.54 10.31 -2.96
C ASP A 107 -12.07 10.30 -4.44
N PHE A 108 -11.08 9.48 -4.78
CA PHE A 108 -10.42 9.52 -6.09
C PHE A 108 -10.62 8.25 -6.93
N GLU A 109 -11.02 7.11 -6.35
CA GLU A 109 -11.08 5.80 -7.02
C GLU A 109 -11.93 5.83 -8.30
N PHE A 110 -12.96 6.67 -8.37
CA PHE A 110 -13.85 6.79 -9.53
C PHE A 110 -13.19 7.41 -10.76
N ARG A 111 -12.04 8.08 -10.59
CA ARG A 111 -11.25 8.66 -11.70
C ARG A 111 -10.27 7.67 -12.32
N LEU A 112 -10.06 6.54 -11.67
CA LEU A 112 -9.22 5.47 -12.19
C LEU A 112 -9.98 4.69 -13.26
N GLU A 113 -9.29 4.35 -14.35
CA GLU A 113 -9.88 3.55 -15.43
C GLU A 113 -10.12 2.10 -14.98
N ASP A 114 -11.31 1.57 -15.26
CA ASP A 114 -11.63 0.16 -15.01
C ASP A 114 -10.84 -0.74 -15.98
N PHE A 115 -10.49 -1.96 -15.52
CA PHE A 115 -9.76 -2.97 -16.29
C PHE A 115 -8.44 -2.45 -16.90
N SER A 116 -7.79 -1.49 -16.25
CA SER A 116 -6.64 -0.80 -16.81
C SER A 116 -5.31 -1.27 -16.25
N TYR A 117 -5.28 -1.76 -15.00
CA TYR A 117 -4.04 -2.08 -14.30
C TYR A 117 -3.78 -3.60 -14.26
N ASP A 118 -2.53 -3.99 -14.47
CA ASP A 118 -2.07 -5.37 -14.29
C ASP A 118 -1.96 -5.71 -12.80
N VAL A 119 -1.46 -4.74 -12.02
CA VAL A 119 -1.23 -4.88 -10.59
C VAL A 119 -1.64 -3.61 -9.86
N CYS A 120 -2.32 -3.79 -8.74
CA CYS A 120 -2.48 -2.78 -7.71
C CYS A 120 -1.65 -3.18 -6.49
N ILE A 121 -0.82 -2.27 -5.99
CA ILE A 121 -0.08 -2.43 -4.74
C ILE A 121 -0.67 -1.48 -3.71
N TRP A 122 -1.02 -2.03 -2.54
CA TRP A 122 -1.63 -1.26 -1.47
C TRP A 122 -1.21 -1.80 -0.12
N SER A 123 -0.23 -1.18 0.50
CA SER A 123 0.40 -1.68 1.71
C SER A 123 0.34 -0.69 2.86
N GLU A 124 0.33 -1.21 4.09
CA GLU A 124 0.44 -0.46 5.36
C GLU A 124 -0.62 0.62 5.57
N SER A 125 -1.77 0.55 4.88
CA SER A 125 -2.80 1.60 5.00
C SER A 125 -4.24 1.10 5.11
N ILE A 126 -4.52 -0.20 4.88
CA ILE A 126 -5.88 -0.74 4.97
C ILE A 126 -6.51 -0.55 6.37
N TYR A 127 -5.72 -0.64 7.42
CA TYR A 127 -6.20 -0.47 8.78
C TYR A 127 -6.61 0.97 9.11
N TYR A 128 -6.03 1.99 8.46
CA TYR A 128 -6.49 3.37 8.58
C TYR A 128 -7.88 3.53 7.96
N LEU A 129 -8.11 2.89 6.81
CA LEU A 129 -9.40 2.91 6.12
C LEU A 129 -10.45 2.10 6.87
N GLY A 130 -10.08 0.92 7.38
CA GLY A 130 -10.98 0.10 8.18
C GLY A 130 -11.42 0.74 9.48
N ALA A 131 -10.62 1.67 10.03
CA ALA A 131 -11.02 2.48 11.18
C ALA A 131 -11.90 3.69 10.80
N ARG A 132 -11.83 4.14 9.55
CA ARG A 132 -12.59 5.29 9.01
C ARG A 132 -13.91 4.89 8.37
N LEU A 133 -13.92 3.78 7.65
CA LEU A 133 -15.09 3.25 6.93
C LEU A 133 -15.75 2.15 7.75
N ASN A 134 -17.08 2.04 7.65
CA ASN A 134 -17.73 0.82 8.11
C ASN A 134 -17.42 -0.36 7.16
N VAL A 135 -17.78 -1.58 7.57
CA VAL A 135 -17.47 -2.80 6.80
C VAL A 135 -18.04 -2.78 5.39
N ILE A 136 -19.22 -2.18 5.20
CA ILE A 136 -19.88 -2.07 3.89
C ILE A 136 -19.10 -1.11 2.99
N GLY A 137 -18.74 0.07 3.51
CA GLY A 137 -17.95 1.06 2.77
C GLY A 137 -16.57 0.54 2.39
N LEU A 138 -15.92 -0.22 3.29
CA LEU A 138 -14.65 -0.85 2.98
C LEU A 138 -14.78 -1.94 1.90
N TYR A 139 -15.82 -2.78 2.00
CA TYR A 139 -16.12 -3.81 0.99
C TYR A 139 -16.34 -3.19 -0.39
N ASP A 140 -17.13 -2.13 -0.45
CA ASP A 140 -17.46 -1.40 -1.68
C ASP A 140 -16.20 -0.77 -2.30
N LEU A 141 -15.38 -0.09 -1.50
CA LEU A 141 -14.11 0.47 -1.95
C LEU A 141 -13.17 -0.59 -2.49
N MET A 142 -13.00 -1.71 -1.77
CA MET A 142 -12.13 -2.81 -2.23
C MET A 142 -12.64 -3.43 -3.52
N GLY A 143 -13.95 -3.60 -3.68
CA GLY A 143 -14.58 -4.07 -4.92
C GLY A 143 -14.29 -3.14 -6.10
N LYS A 144 -14.40 -1.83 -5.89
CA LYS A 144 -14.06 -0.80 -6.90
C LYS A 144 -12.59 -0.86 -7.28
N ILE A 145 -11.67 -0.97 -6.31
CA ILE A 145 -10.22 -1.07 -6.58
C ILE A 145 -9.87 -2.36 -7.34
N ILE A 146 -10.44 -3.50 -6.94
CA ILE A 146 -10.29 -4.74 -7.71
C ILE A 146 -10.88 -4.58 -9.13
N GLY A 147 -11.95 -3.80 -9.27
CA GLY A 147 -12.54 -3.42 -10.56
C GLY A 147 -11.59 -2.69 -11.51
N LYS A 148 -10.57 -1.98 -10.99
CA LYS A 148 -9.55 -1.30 -11.80
C LYS A 148 -8.53 -2.26 -12.42
N LEU A 149 -8.39 -3.45 -11.85
CA LEU A 149 -7.52 -4.49 -12.39
C LEU A 149 -8.11 -5.10 -13.67
N GLN A 150 -7.26 -5.48 -14.61
CA GLN A 150 -7.70 -6.30 -15.74
C GLN A 150 -8.01 -7.74 -15.29
N PRO A 151 -8.71 -8.54 -16.11
CA PRO A 151 -8.94 -9.95 -15.81
C PRO A 151 -7.62 -10.69 -15.54
N GLY A 152 -7.53 -11.36 -14.39
CA GLY A 152 -6.30 -12.00 -13.92
C GLY A 152 -5.30 -11.07 -13.22
N GLY A 153 -5.56 -9.76 -13.17
CA GLY A 153 -4.73 -8.78 -12.48
C GLY A 153 -4.62 -9.05 -10.97
N LEU A 154 -3.58 -8.50 -10.34
CA LEU A 154 -3.26 -8.76 -8.93
C LEU A 154 -3.45 -7.53 -8.06
N LEU A 155 -4.07 -7.72 -6.89
CA LEU A 155 -3.94 -6.82 -5.75
C LEU A 155 -2.92 -7.41 -4.77
N VAL A 156 -1.83 -6.69 -4.52
CA VAL A 156 -0.76 -7.10 -3.62
C VAL A 156 -0.70 -6.16 -2.43
N MET A 157 -0.77 -6.70 -1.23
CA MET A 157 -0.81 -5.94 0.01
C MET A 157 0.16 -6.52 1.03
N ALA A 158 0.92 -5.66 1.71
CA ALA A 158 1.70 -6.04 2.88
C ALA A 158 1.22 -5.20 4.08
N ASN A 159 0.83 -5.86 5.16
CA ASN A 159 0.24 -5.18 6.32
C ASN A 159 0.87 -5.68 7.62
N SER A 160 1.34 -4.75 8.43
CA SER A 160 1.87 -5.03 9.77
C SER A 160 0.79 -5.60 10.69
N VAL A 161 1.20 -6.53 11.56
CA VAL A 161 0.32 -7.24 12.52
C VAL A 161 0.92 -7.14 13.91
N GLU A 162 0.08 -6.93 14.92
CA GLU A 162 0.48 -6.91 16.34
C GLU A 162 1.63 -5.95 16.61
N LEU A 163 1.54 -4.71 16.10
CA LEU A 163 2.53 -3.67 16.40
C LEU A 163 2.69 -3.48 17.91
N PRO A 164 3.90 -3.13 18.41
CA PRO A 164 4.15 -2.83 19.81
C PRO A 164 3.16 -1.79 20.36
N ALA A 165 2.74 -1.95 21.62
CA ALA A 165 1.68 -1.13 22.24
C ALA A 165 2.02 0.37 22.33
N ASP A 166 3.31 0.72 22.27
CA ASP A 166 3.78 2.10 22.24
C ASP A 166 3.67 2.77 20.85
N ILE A 167 3.28 1.99 19.82
CA ILE A 167 3.03 2.52 18.47
C ILE A 167 1.54 2.87 18.36
N PRO A 168 1.17 4.08 17.94
CA PRO A 168 -0.24 4.52 17.88
C PRO A 168 -1.14 3.60 17.05
N GLU A 169 -0.61 3.00 15.99
CA GLU A 169 -1.32 2.10 15.10
C GLU A 169 -1.61 0.71 15.70
N SER A 170 -1.00 0.38 16.85
CA SER A 170 -1.12 -0.95 17.46
C SER A 170 -2.56 -1.39 17.75
N ALA A 171 -3.46 -0.43 18.00
CA ALA A 171 -4.87 -0.74 18.25
C ALA A 171 -5.58 -1.34 17.03
N VAL A 172 -5.23 -0.88 15.82
CA VAL A 172 -5.90 -1.27 14.55
C VAL A 172 -5.14 -2.37 13.79
N THR A 173 -3.93 -2.72 14.23
CA THR A 173 -3.12 -3.81 13.64
C THR A 173 -3.25 -5.14 14.38
N LYS A 174 -4.23 -5.27 15.29
CA LYS A 174 -4.50 -6.52 15.99
C LYS A 174 -4.83 -7.64 14.99
N ARG A 175 -4.25 -8.82 15.19
CA ARG A 175 -4.40 -9.97 14.29
C ARG A 175 -5.84 -10.27 13.88
N PRO A 176 -6.85 -10.31 14.79
CA PRO A 176 -8.22 -10.56 14.38
C PRO A 176 -8.76 -9.50 13.40
N ILE A 177 -8.33 -8.24 13.55
CA ILE A 177 -8.73 -7.14 12.66
C ILE A 177 -8.10 -7.32 11.28
N ILE A 178 -6.78 -7.53 11.24
CA ILE A 178 -6.05 -7.76 9.98
C ILE A 178 -6.57 -9.00 9.24
N ASP A 179 -6.80 -10.11 9.96
CA ASP A 179 -7.36 -11.33 9.38
C ASP A 179 -8.81 -11.14 8.88
N SER A 180 -9.60 -10.26 9.51
CA SER A 180 -10.95 -9.92 9.02
C SER A 180 -10.90 -9.17 7.69
N TYR A 181 -9.94 -8.26 7.51
CA TYR A 181 -9.73 -7.55 6.23
C TYR A 181 -9.29 -8.52 5.13
N TYR A 182 -8.35 -9.44 5.43
CA TYR A 182 -7.99 -10.48 4.49
C TYR A 182 -9.20 -11.30 4.04
N SER A 183 -10.04 -11.74 4.97
CA SER A 183 -11.22 -12.55 4.68
C SER A 183 -12.24 -11.77 3.82
N LEU A 184 -12.46 -10.50 4.15
CA LEU A 184 -13.35 -9.62 3.40
C LEU A 184 -12.87 -9.44 1.96
N ILE A 185 -11.58 -9.14 1.75
CA ILE A 185 -11.04 -8.93 0.41
C ILE A 185 -10.99 -10.24 -0.39
N SER A 186 -10.69 -11.36 0.27
CA SER A 186 -10.69 -12.69 -0.36
C SER A 186 -12.05 -13.04 -0.96
N SER A 187 -13.15 -12.55 -0.39
CA SER A 187 -14.49 -12.80 -0.93
C SER A 187 -14.78 -12.05 -2.24
N LEU A 188 -13.95 -11.08 -2.60
CA LEU A 188 -14.04 -10.29 -3.82
C LEU A 188 -13.11 -10.79 -4.94
N ALA A 189 -12.21 -11.72 -4.64
CA ALA A 189 -11.19 -12.20 -5.55
C ALA A 189 -11.47 -13.63 -6.03
N ASN A 190 -10.97 -13.99 -7.22
CA ASN A 190 -11.06 -15.36 -7.76
C ASN A 190 -10.09 -16.31 -7.06
N ALA A 191 -8.93 -15.79 -6.62
CA ALA A 191 -7.96 -16.52 -5.83
C ALA A 191 -7.26 -15.59 -4.85
N ALA A 192 -6.86 -16.14 -3.70
CA ALA A 192 -6.16 -15.39 -2.67
C ALA A 192 -5.08 -16.26 -2.01
N THR A 193 -3.93 -15.64 -1.73
CA THR A 193 -2.84 -16.26 -0.95
C THR A 193 -2.39 -15.33 0.17
N LYS A 194 -1.98 -15.91 1.30
CA LYS A 194 -1.45 -15.20 2.46
C LYS A 194 -0.16 -15.84 2.92
N SER A 195 0.90 -15.05 3.04
CA SER A 195 2.17 -15.43 3.66
C SER A 195 2.43 -14.56 4.88
N ILE A 196 3.06 -15.13 5.91
CA ILE A 196 3.37 -14.44 7.16
C ILE A 196 4.89 -14.38 7.30
N TYR A 197 5.40 -13.21 7.62
CA TYR A 197 6.82 -12.94 7.83
C TYR A 197 7.04 -12.26 9.17
N ALA A 198 8.09 -12.67 9.87
CA ALA A 198 8.54 -12.06 11.11
C ALA A 198 10.00 -11.64 10.93
N GLU A 199 10.27 -10.35 11.05
CA GLU A 199 11.56 -9.74 10.73
C GLU A 199 11.98 -8.75 11.82
N GLU A 200 13.28 -8.61 12.02
CA GLU A 200 13.80 -7.62 12.94
C GLU A 200 13.79 -6.22 12.34
N LYS A 201 13.29 -5.26 13.14
CA LYS A 201 13.39 -3.82 12.87
C LYS A 201 13.66 -3.09 14.17
N MET A 202 14.79 -2.36 14.25
CA MET A 202 15.18 -1.57 15.43
C MET A 202 15.23 -2.38 16.74
N GLY A 203 15.79 -3.60 16.68
CA GLY A 203 15.94 -4.49 17.85
C GLY A 203 14.64 -5.16 18.33
N ARG A 204 13.57 -5.09 17.56
CA ARG A 204 12.27 -5.75 17.84
C ARG A 204 11.86 -6.61 16.66
N ILE A 205 11.13 -7.69 16.94
CA ILE A 205 10.51 -8.50 15.88
C ILE A 205 9.16 -7.88 15.51
N TYR A 206 9.01 -7.61 14.23
CA TYR A 206 7.75 -7.16 13.63
C TYR A 206 7.22 -8.24 12.74
N GLU A 207 5.94 -8.52 12.85
CA GLU A 207 5.24 -9.41 11.94
C GLU A 207 4.48 -8.60 10.90
N TYR A 208 4.46 -9.09 9.67
CA TYR A 208 3.53 -8.62 8.65
C TYR A 208 3.00 -9.77 7.81
N GLN A 209 1.85 -9.55 7.22
CA GLN A 209 1.22 -10.46 6.28
C GLN A 209 1.35 -9.89 4.87
N LEU A 210 1.80 -10.73 3.93
CA LEU A 210 1.77 -10.45 2.50
C LEU A 210 0.58 -11.18 1.88
N TRP A 211 -0.31 -10.43 1.27
CA TRP A 211 -1.51 -10.92 0.60
C TRP A 211 -1.40 -10.70 -0.90
N VAL A 212 -1.82 -11.69 -1.67
CA VAL A 212 -1.97 -11.59 -3.12
C VAL A 212 -3.36 -12.08 -3.49
N PHE A 213 -4.15 -11.21 -4.05
CA PHE A 213 -5.49 -11.49 -4.55
C PHE A 213 -5.49 -11.40 -6.06
N GLN A 214 -6.11 -12.35 -6.74
CA GLN A 214 -6.27 -12.34 -8.18
C GLN A 214 -7.72 -12.01 -8.52
N ARG A 215 -7.89 -11.03 -9.41
CA ARG A 215 -9.18 -10.69 -9.98
C ARG A 215 -9.67 -11.76 -10.92
#